data_c1975a89aedb13fc23eea4554f608a0e
#
_entry.id   c1975a89aedb13fc23eea4554f608a0e
#
_cell.length_a   1.000
_cell.length_b   1.000
_cell.length_c   1.000
_cell.angle_alpha   90.00
_cell.angle_beta   90.00
_cell.angle_gamma   90.00
#
_symmetry.space_group_name_H-M   'P 1'
#
loop_
_entity.id
_entity.type
_entity.pdbx_description
1 polymer ?
#
loop_
_entity_poly.entity_id
_entity_poly.type
_entity_poly.pdbx_seq_one_letter_code
_entity_poly.pdbx_strand_id
1 'polypeptide(L)'
;GLVLLHSFLKDYESGRPANTMDTLVTHIEKGDVGEWIDKCGLLSEFETQQIVTDYFNDIFTGKQISYKKKAGEYSESKPVYVLYAGNDKIASVSLDESKKNMHKFTEWKISSIDFNVNAKDNHAVNVMVPKGSRVELNGVSVSESYITGESEVDLCKHIGDYVNVPLNEVYEISGLFAAPQVKVYSGDKELETELEKSGYVAYYPGDESLLEEETPHILLIAEDYGKYMINRGSLETLSSYMIGTAREYMSDIPAIDVYLIGRTFTYDTADESVSNFRKYSDDCYSCDVDYKLNVKWSSGSTTYDIALTYIFVKQDSEWMLADFKIR
;
A
#
# COMPACT_ATOMS: atom_id res chain seq x y z
N GLY A 1 -9.98 -64.16 -23.31
CA GLY A 1 -9.75 -63.24 -24.45
C GLY A 1 -10.09 -61.77 -24.13
N LEU A 2 -11.35 -61.45 -23.82
CA LEU A 2 -11.82 -60.07 -23.63
C LEU A 2 -11.13 -59.33 -22.47
N VAL A 3 -10.91 -59.98 -21.31
CA VAL A 3 -10.25 -59.39 -20.14
C VAL A 3 -8.79 -59.03 -20.42
N LEU A 4 -8.08 -59.91 -21.14
CA LEU A 4 -6.66 -59.64 -21.53
C LEU A 4 -6.57 -58.51 -22.56
N LEU A 5 -7.49 -58.45 -23.50
CA LEU A 5 -7.56 -57.36 -24.47
C LEU A 5 -7.89 -56.03 -23.78
N HIS A 6 -8.80 -56.03 -22.84
CA HIS A 6 -9.14 -54.82 -22.05
C HIS A 6 -7.95 -54.32 -21.23
N SER A 7 -7.22 -55.25 -20.57
CA SER A 7 -6.02 -54.87 -19.81
C SER A 7 -4.92 -54.32 -20.73
N PHE A 8 -4.70 -54.93 -21.88
CA PHE A 8 -3.73 -54.43 -22.86
C PHE A 8 -4.09 -53.06 -23.39
N LEU A 9 -5.34 -52.83 -23.78
CA LEU A 9 -5.83 -51.55 -24.27
C LEU A 9 -5.73 -50.46 -23.19
N LYS A 10 -6.05 -50.79 -21.94
CA LYS A 10 -5.90 -49.86 -20.81
C LYS A 10 -4.45 -49.46 -20.60
N ASP A 11 -3.52 -50.40 -20.62
CA ASP A 11 -2.08 -50.15 -20.50
C ASP A 11 -1.51 -49.37 -21.68
N TYR A 12 -2.00 -49.66 -22.90
CA TYR A 12 -1.66 -48.88 -24.08
C TYR A 12 -2.12 -47.43 -23.97
N GLU A 13 -3.36 -47.18 -23.57
CA GLU A 13 -3.90 -45.85 -23.38
C GLU A 13 -3.14 -45.08 -22.29
N SER A 14 -2.86 -45.72 -21.15
CA SER A 14 -2.10 -45.11 -20.06
C SER A 14 -0.63 -44.82 -20.42
N GLY A 15 -0.10 -45.51 -21.44
CA GLY A 15 1.24 -45.29 -21.96
C GLY A 15 1.36 -44.15 -22.95
N ARG A 16 0.27 -43.50 -23.29
CA ARG A 16 0.30 -42.35 -24.21
C ARG A 16 0.57 -41.04 -23.45
N PRO A 17 1.49 -40.16 -23.92
CA PRO A 17 1.70 -38.87 -23.31
C PRO A 17 0.42 -38.03 -23.19
N ALA A 18 -0.46 -38.11 -24.20
CA ALA A 18 -1.76 -37.43 -24.19
C ALA A 18 -2.65 -37.83 -23.01
N ASN A 19 -2.54 -39.07 -22.51
CA ASN A 19 -3.30 -39.51 -21.34
C ASN A 19 -2.92 -38.70 -20.08
N THR A 20 -1.64 -38.37 -19.90
CA THR A 20 -1.16 -37.52 -18.83
C THR A 20 -1.71 -36.09 -18.95
N MET A 21 -1.78 -35.57 -20.18
CA MET A 21 -2.37 -34.27 -20.47
C MET A 21 -3.88 -34.26 -20.23
N ASP A 22 -4.60 -35.30 -20.60
CA ASP A 22 -6.04 -35.43 -20.34
C ASP A 22 -6.34 -35.44 -18.83
N THR A 23 -5.49 -36.11 -18.06
CA THR A 23 -5.57 -36.09 -16.59
C THR A 23 -5.34 -34.68 -16.03
N LEU A 24 -4.35 -33.95 -16.54
CA LEU A 24 -4.10 -32.56 -16.15
C LEU A 24 -5.31 -31.68 -16.46
N VAL A 25 -5.91 -31.78 -17.63
CA VAL A 25 -7.11 -31.03 -18.03
C VAL A 25 -8.26 -31.33 -17.09
N THR A 26 -8.46 -32.57 -16.71
CA THR A 26 -9.50 -32.95 -15.72
C THR A 26 -9.28 -32.31 -14.37
N HIS A 27 -8.05 -32.24 -13.88
CA HIS A 27 -7.71 -31.54 -12.63
C HIS A 27 -7.97 -30.03 -12.72
N ILE A 28 -7.60 -29.40 -13.84
CA ILE A 28 -7.85 -27.97 -14.08
C ILE A 28 -9.34 -27.67 -14.08
N GLU A 29 -10.16 -28.48 -14.77
CA GLU A 29 -11.62 -28.33 -14.85
C GLU A 29 -12.30 -28.46 -13.50
N LYS A 30 -11.71 -29.23 -12.58
CA LYS A 30 -12.18 -29.37 -11.18
C LYS A 30 -11.68 -28.27 -10.24
N GLY A 31 -10.84 -27.38 -10.73
CA GLY A 31 -10.19 -26.36 -9.90
C GLY A 31 -9.07 -26.89 -9.00
N ASP A 32 -8.57 -28.07 -9.28
CA ASP A 32 -7.56 -28.79 -8.49
C ASP A 32 -6.17 -28.66 -9.13
N VAL A 33 -5.64 -27.46 -9.15
CA VAL A 33 -4.32 -27.14 -9.74
C VAL A 33 -3.23 -26.91 -8.69
N GLY A 34 -3.58 -26.90 -7.40
CA GLY A 34 -2.68 -26.55 -6.32
C GLY A 34 -1.39 -27.36 -6.27
N GLU A 35 -1.48 -28.65 -6.52
CA GLU A 35 -0.31 -29.57 -6.58
C GLU A 35 0.73 -29.13 -7.63
N TRP A 36 0.27 -28.61 -8.75
CA TRP A 36 1.14 -28.18 -9.85
C TRP A 36 1.79 -26.82 -9.58
N ILE A 37 1.11 -25.95 -8.85
CA ILE A 37 1.59 -24.63 -8.49
C ILE A 37 2.82 -24.71 -7.61
N ASP A 38 2.84 -25.59 -6.61
CA ASP A 38 4.01 -25.81 -5.76
C ASP A 38 5.24 -26.23 -6.55
N LYS A 39 5.05 -27.08 -7.56
CA LYS A 39 6.15 -27.60 -8.40
C LYS A 39 6.70 -26.57 -9.37
N CYS A 40 5.95 -25.49 -9.64
CA CYS A 40 6.34 -24.45 -10.60
C CYS A 40 7.18 -23.33 -10.00
N GLY A 41 7.37 -23.31 -8.69
CA GLY A 41 8.14 -22.25 -8.01
C GLY A 41 7.51 -20.87 -8.11
N LEU A 42 6.18 -20.79 -8.29
CA LEU A 42 5.45 -19.52 -8.42
C LEU A 42 5.09 -18.90 -7.09
N LEU A 43 5.13 -19.67 -5.99
CA LEU A 43 4.80 -19.17 -4.67
C LEU A 43 5.86 -18.20 -4.16
N SER A 44 5.43 -16.96 -3.86
CA SER A 44 6.22 -16.02 -3.09
C SER A 44 6.13 -16.34 -1.60
N GLU A 45 7.04 -15.79 -0.82
CA GLU A 45 7.01 -15.92 0.66
C GLU A 45 5.77 -15.26 1.30
N PHE A 46 5.07 -14.36 0.58
CA PHE A 46 3.94 -13.58 1.07
C PHE A 46 2.57 -14.17 0.72
N GLU A 47 2.54 -15.16 -0.19
CA GLU A 47 1.28 -15.68 -0.71
C GLU A 47 1.14 -17.18 -0.44
N THR A 48 -0.11 -17.61 -0.24
CA THR A 48 -0.44 -19.02 -0.05
C THR A 48 -0.69 -19.69 -1.40
N GLN A 49 -0.57 -21.01 -1.44
CA GLN A 49 -0.96 -21.82 -2.60
C GLN A 49 -2.40 -21.51 -3.06
N GLN A 50 -3.32 -21.25 -2.12
CA GLN A 50 -4.71 -20.93 -2.44
C GLN A 50 -4.84 -19.63 -3.26
N ILE A 51 -4.07 -18.59 -2.95
CA ILE A 51 -4.09 -17.32 -3.69
C ILE A 51 -3.68 -17.55 -5.14
N VAL A 52 -2.61 -18.30 -5.38
CA VAL A 52 -2.13 -18.60 -6.73
C VAL A 52 -3.09 -19.53 -7.46
N THR A 53 -3.66 -20.51 -6.76
CA THR A 53 -4.70 -21.39 -7.29
C THR A 53 -5.91 -20.62 -7.76
N ASP A 54 -6.40 -19.67 -6.96
CA ASP A 54 -7.55 -18.82 -7.30
C ASP A 54 -7.25 -17.96 -8.54
N TYR A 55 -6.05 -17.41 -8.64
CA TYR A 55 -5.61 -16.67 -9.81
C TYR A 55 -5.71 -17.49 -11.10
N PHE A 56 -5.21 -18.73 -11.09
CA PHE A 56 -5.28 -19.60 -12.26
C PHE A 56 -6.68 -20.10 -12.51
N ASN A 57 -7.46 -20.42 -11.50
CA ASN A 57 -8.87 -20.81 -11.67
C ASN A 57 -9.68 -19.70 -12.34
N ASP A 58 -9.42 -18.44 -12.03
CA ASP A 58 -10.06 -17.29 -12.70
C ASP A 58 -9.71 -17.23 -14.19
N ILE A 59 -8.45 -17.56 -14.55
CA ILE A 59 -8.03 -17.64 -15.96
C ILE A 59 -8.77 -18.76 -16.68
N PHE A 60 -8.96 -19.92 -16.05
CA PHE A 60 -9.56 -21.09 -16.66
C PHE A 60 -11.09 -21.09 -16.65
N THR A 61 -11.72 -20.35 -15.72
CA THR A 61 -13.19 -20.37 -15.55
C THR A 61 -13.92 -19.95 -16.81
N GLY A 62 -14.89 -20.76 -17.23
CA GLY A 62 -15.73 -20.50 -18.39
C GLY A 62 -15.01 -20.65 -19.74
N LYS A 63 -13.78 -21.15 -19.77
CA LYS A 63 -13.02 -21.39 -20.99
C LYS A 63 -12.81 -22.88 -21.23
N GLN A 64 -12.77 -23.26 -22.50
CA GLN A 64 -12.44 -24.60 -22.90
C GLN A 64 -10.93 -24.82 -22.72
N ILE A 65 -10.55 -25.84 -21.96
CA ILE A 65 -9.15 -26.22 -21.74
C ILE A 65 -8.74 -27.25 -22.81
N SER A 66 -7.66 -26.95 -23.47
CA SER A 66 -7.10 -27.84 -24.50
C SER A 66 -5.58 -27.81 -24.52
N TYR A 67 -4.98 -28.74 -25.25
CA TYR A 67 -3.52 -28.78 -25.42
C TYR A 67 -3.15 -29.19 -26.84
N LYS A 68 -1.96 -28.79 -27.24
CA LYS A 68 -1.35 -29.18 -28.53
C LYS A 68 0.11 -29.47 -28.33
N LYS A 69 0.68 -30.35 -29.16
CA LYS A 69 2.13 -30.56 -29.22
C LYS A 69 2.82 -29.23 -29.50
N LYS A 70 3.86 -28.89 -28.72
CA LYS A 70 4.60 -27.67 -28.91
C LYS A 70 5.51 -27.74 -30.11
N ALA A 71 5.23 -26.98 -31.17
CA ALA A 71 6.00 -26.98 -32.39
C ALA A 71 7.48 -26.63 -32.12
N GLY A 72 8.38 -27.43 -32.68
CA GLY A 72 9.82 -27.24 -32.51
C GLY A 72 10.44 -27.77 -31.22
N GLU A 73 9.63 -28.16 -30.24
CA GLU A 73 10.11 -28.64 -28.92
C GLU A 73 9.61 -30.07 -28.61
N TYR A 74 8.51 -30.51 -29.20
CA TYR A 74 7.96 -31.84 -28.98
C TYR A 74 8.84 -32.91 -29.61
N SER A 75 9.14 -33.98 -28.88
CA SER A 75 9.68 -35.23 -29.41
C SER A 75 9.03 -36.42 -28.69
N GLU A 76 9.10 -37.60 -29.32
CA GLU A 76 8.56 -38.83 -28.73
C GLU A 76 9.26 -39.23 -27.42
N SER A 77 10.54 -38.90 -27.29
CA SER A 77 11.31 -39.13 -26.06
C SER A 77 11.16 -38.05 -25.02
N LYS A 78 10.75 -36.83 -25.42
CA LYS A 78 10.54 -35.70 -24.55
C LYS A 78 9.30 -34.92 -25.01
N PRO A 79 8.09 -35.37 -24.63
CA PRO A 79 6.87 -34.72 -25.02
C PRO A 79 6.76 -33.34 -24.34
N VAL A 80 6.46 -32.31 -25.14
CA VAL A 80 6.19 -30.95 -24.66
C VAL A 80 4.88 -30.48 -25.31
N TYR A 81 3.97 -30.02 -24.48
CA TYR A 81 2.66 -29.54 -24.92
C TYR A 81 2.47 -28.07 -24.54
N VAL A 82 1.66 -27.37 -25.33
CA VAL A 82 1.13 -26.05 -24.98
C VAL A 82 -0.28 -26.25 -24.47
N LEU A 83 -0.55 -25.69 -23.27
CA LEU A 83 -1.86 -25.69 -22.65
C LEU A 83 -2.59 -24.38 -23.00
N TYR A 84 -3.86 -24.50 -23.40
CA TYR A 84 -4.71 -23.38 -23.78
C TYR A 84 -5.94 -23.28 -22.88
N ALA A 85 -6.33 -22.04 -22.58
CA ALA A 85 -7.66 -21.69 -22.08
C ALA A 85 -8.37 -20.88 -23.19
N GLY A 86 -9.34 -21.47 -23.86
CA GLY A 86 -9.86 -20.91 -25.11
C GLY A 86 -8.75 -20.83 -26.16
N ASN A 87 -8.50 -19.62 -26.66
CA ASN A 87 -7.42 -19.36 -27.63
C ASN A 87 -6.11 -18.88 -26.99
N ASP A 88 -6.10 -18.66 -25.67
CA ASP A 88 -4.95 -18.12 -24.97
C ASP A 88 -3.98 -19.23 -24.54
N LYS A 89 -2.70 -19.03 -24.84
CA LYS A 89 -1.63 -19.90 -24.36
C LYS A 89 -1.38 -19.61 -22.87
N ILE A 90 -1.57 -20.62 -22.03
CA ILE A 90 -1.44 -20.47 -20.57
C ILE A 90 -0.11 -21.01 -20.08
N ALA A 91 0.36 -22.14 -20.61
CA ALA A 91 1.58 -22.78 -20.13
C ALA A 91 2.20 -23.70 -21.17
N SER A 92 3.48 -24.01 -20.98
CA SER A 92 4.16 -25.12 -21.61
C SER A 92 4.32 -26.27 -20.61
N VAL A 93 3.93 -27.46 -20.97
CA VAL A 93 3.97 -28.64 -20.10
C VAL A 93 4.97 -29.66 -20.68
N SER A 94 5.99 -29.98 -19.88
CA SER A 94 7.01 -30.98 -20.27
C SER A 94 6.78 -32.28 -19.52
N LEU A 95 6.88 -33.41 -20.21
CA LEU A 95 6.72 -34.74 -19.65
C LEU A 95 8.04 -35.50 -19.66
N ASP A 96 8.23 -36.30 -18.62
CA ASP A 96 9.32 -37.27 -18.52
C ASP A 96 8.77 -38.70 -18.39
N GLU A 97 9.57 -39.68 -18.79
CA GLU A 97 9.27 -41.08 -18.55
C GLU A 97 9.21 -41.34 -17.03
N SER A 98 8.17 -42.06 -16.60
CA SER A 98 8.00 -42.41 -15.19
C SER A 98 8.40 -43.89 -14.97
N LYS A 99 7.59 -44.80 -15.50
CA LYS A 99 7.75 -46.23 -15.34
C LYS A 99 7.21 -46.96 -16.58
N LYS A 100 7.47 -48.25 -16.67
CA LYS A 100 6.78 -49.12 -17.63
C LYS A 100 5.66 -49.86 -16.92
N ASN A 101 4.48 -49.94 -17.56
CA ASN A 101 3.37 -50.71 -17.06
C ASN A 101 3.55 -52.23 -17.35
N MET A 102 2.56 -53.02 -17.01
CA MET A 102 2.61 -54.47 -17.12
C MET A 102 2.88 -54.96 -18.56
N HIS A 103 2.40 -54.23 -19.57
CA HIS A 103 2.63 -54.55 -20.99
C HIS A 103 3.86 -53.80 -21.58
N LYS A 104 4.72 -53.24 -20.70
CA LYS A 104 5.97 -52.53 -21.05
C LYS A 104 5.78 -51.23 -21.83
N PHE A 105 4.58 -50.66 -21.82
CA PHE A 105 4.37 -49.29 -22.30
C PHE A 105 4.90 -48.30 -21.29
N THR A 106 5.56 -47.24 -21.79
CA THR A 106 6.07 -46.17 -20.95
C THR A 106 4.90 -45.32 -20.40
N GLU A 107 4.85 -45.13 -19.10
CA GLU A 107 3.97 -44.14 -18.47
C GLU A 107 4.73 -42.82 -18.31
N TRP A 108 4.01 -41.71 -18.40
CA TRP A 108 4.56 -40.39 -18.40
C TRP A 108 4.12 -39.62 -17.14
N LYS A 109 4.98 -38.73 -16.69
CA LYS A 109 4.70 -37.79 -15.61
C LYS A 109 5.02 -36.39 -16.05
N ILE A 110 4.36 -35.40 -15.47
CA ILE A 110 4.67 -33.99 -15.68
C ILE A 110 5.98 -33.69 -14.94
N SER A 111 6.99 -33.23 -15.68
CA SER A 111 8.29 -32.85 -15.15
C SER A 111 8.32 -31.34 -14.84
N SER A 112 7.67 -30.51 -15.67
CA SER A 112 7.55 -29.06 -15.43
C SER A 112 6.32 -28.50 -16.12
N ILE A 113 5.79 -27.42 -15.53
CA ILE A 113 4.79 -26.56 -16.16
C ILE A 113 5.34 -25.13 -16.08
N ASP A 114 5.61 -24.54 -17.23
CA ASP A 114 6.02 -23.15 -17.34
C ASP A 114 4.81 -22.32 -17.69
N PHE A 115 4.25 -21.65 -16.68
CA PHE A 115 3.12 -20.77 -16.88
C PHE A 115 3.54 -19.46 -17.57
N ASN A 116 2.79 -19.10 -18.59
CA ASN A 116 2.95 -17.81 -19.27
C ASN A 116 2.24 -16.71 -18.46
N VAL A 117 2.88 -16.27 -17.38
CA VAL A 117 2.37 -15.17 -16.54
C VAL A 117 2.76 -13.87 -17.21
N ASN A 118 1.75 -13.11 -17.61
CA ASN A 118 1.98 -11.77 -18.15
C ASN A 118 2.35 -10.81 -16.98
N ALA A 119 3.45 -10.07 -17.12
CA ALA A 119 3.87 -9.10 -16.11
C ALA A 119 2.78 -8.05 -15.78
N LYS A 120 1.82 -7.81 -16.68
CA LYS A 120 0.66 -6.94 -16.43
C LYS A 120 -0.35 -7.53 -15.45
N ASP A 121 -0.35 -8.85 -15.29
CA ASP A 121 -1.26 -9.54 -14.38
C ASP A 121 -0.66 -9.66 -12.97
N ASN A 122 0.63 -9.34 -12.81
CA ASN A 122 1.30 -9.34 -11.53
C ASN A 122 1.03 -8.05 -10.78
N HIS A 123 0.63 -8.18 -9.51
CA HIS A 123 0.47 -7.04 -8.63
C HIS A 123 1.82 -6.60 -8.07
N ALA A 124 2.00 -5.29 -7.97
CA ALA A 124 3.08 -4.66 -7.23
C ALA A 124 2.48 -3.78 -6.15
N VAL A 125 3.17 -3.67 -5.03
CA VAL A 125 2.76 -2.81 -3.92
C VAL A 125 3.94 -1.98 -3.43
N ASN A 126 3.68 -0.69 -3.24
CA ASN A 126 4.59 0.24 -2.60
C ASN A 126 4.03 0.60 -1.23
N VAL A 127 4.87 0.57 -0.21
CA VAL A 127 4.47 0.91 1.16
C VAL A 127 5.47 1.91 1.71
N MET A 128 5.01 3.14 1.95
CA MET A 128 5.80 4.18 2.60
C MET A 128 5.49 4.19 4.09
N VAL A 129 6.51 4.08 4.92
CA VAL A 129 6.37 3.89 6.37
C VAL A 129 7.33 4.79 7.13
N PRO A 130 7.02 5.16 8.39
CA PRO A 130 8.00 5.75 9.28
C PRO A 130 9.26 4.89 9.37
N LYS A 131 10.44 5.49 9.26
CA LYS A 131 11.72 4.76 9.31
C LYS A 131 11.80 3.84 10.52
N GLY A 132 12.19 2.58 10.28
CA GLY A 132 12.30 1.55 11.30
C GLY A 132 11.00 0.81 11.61
N SER A 133 9.92 1.10 10.89
CA SER A 133 8.66 0.36 11.02
C SER A 133 8.76 -1.04 10.39
N ARG A 134 7.98 -1.97 10.93
CA ARG A 134 7.84 -3.32 10.42
C ARG A 134 6.63 -3.40 9.50
N VAL A 135 6.83 -3.90 8.29
CA VAL A 135 5.77 -4.12 7.30
C VAL A 135 5.39 -5.61 7.28
N GLU A 136 4.11 -5.89 7.22
CA GLU A 136 3.58 -7.23 6.97
C GLU A 136 2.71 -7.24 5.71
N LEU A 137 2.92 -8.25 4.88
CA LEU A 137 2.04 -8.59 3.77
C LEU A 137 1.39 -9.94 4.06
N ASN A 138 0.06 -9.99 4.07
CA ASN A 138 -0.70 -11.20 4.38
C ASN A 138 -0.25 -11.88 5.69
N GLY A 139 0.13 -11.09 6.69
CA GLY A 139 0.62 -11.59 7.98
C GLY A 139 2.08 -12.03 8.02
N VAL A 140 2.82 -11.90 6.91
CA VAL A 140 4.23 -12.24 6.81
C VAL A 140 5.09 -10.98 6.87
N SER A 141 6.08 -10.94 7.77
CA SER A 141 7.01 -9.83 7.88
C SER A 141 7.85 -9.67 6.61
N VAL A 142 7.93 -8.44 6.11
CA VAL A 142 8.72 -8.10 4.93
C VAL A 142 10.14 -7.75 5.37
N SER A 143 11.14 -8.38 4.74
CA SER A 143 12.56 -8.10 5.01
C SER A 143 12.93 -6.68 4.62
N GLU A 144 13.86 -6.08 5.35
CA GLU A 144 14.45 -4.77 5.02
C GLU A 144 15.13 -4.73 3.64
N SER A 145 15.45 -5.89 3.07
CA SER A 145 15.99 -6.00 1.71
C SER A 145 15.03 -5.48 0.63
N TYR A 146 13.75 -5.36 0.94
CA TYR A 146 12.74 -4.77 0.06
C TYR A 146 12.65 -3.24 0.13
N ILE A 147 13.42 -2.61 1.01
CA ILE A 147 13.50 -1.14 1.08
C ILE A 147 14.27 -0.65 -0.15
N THR A 148 13.62 0.21 -0.93
CA THR A 148 14.19 0.78 -2.16
C THR A 148 14.61 2.23 -2.00
N GLY A 149 14.16 2.91 -0.95
CA GLY A 149 14.47 4.31 -0.75
C GLY A 149 14.08 4.82 0.62
N GLU A 150 14.60 6.01 0.89
CA GLU A 150 14.35 6.78 2.10
C GLU A 150 14.03 8.21 1.69
N SER A 151 13.11 8.86 2.35
CA SER A 151 12.74 10.24 2.09
C SER A 151 12.38 10.96 3.38
N GLU A 152 12.56 12.27 3.37
CA GLU A 152 12.08 13.12 4.46
C GLU A 152 10.55 13.14 4.49
N VAL A 153 9.96 13.21 5.69
CA VAL A 153 8.53 13.50 5.83
C VAL A 153 8.25 14.86 5.24
N ASP A 154 7.40 14.94 4.24
CA ASP A 154 7.19 16.14 3.41
C ASP A 154 6.79 17.38 4.24
N LEU A 155 5.91 17.20 5.23
CA LEU A 155 5.53 18.30 6.15
C LEU A 155 6.70 18.85 6.98
N CYS A 156 7.75 18.07 7.19
CA CYS A 156 8.85 18.40 8.10
C CYS A 156 10.12 18.85 7.38
N LYS A 157 10.09 19.03 6.09
CA LYS A 157 11.31 19.32 5.29
C LYS A 157 12.00 20.65 5.62
N HIS A 158 11.35 21.59 6.29
CA HIS A 158 11.88 22.92 6.61
C HIS A 158 12.35 23.09 8.06
N ILE A 159 12.37 22.02 8.86
CA ILE A 159 12.69 22.11 10.29
C ILE A 159 14.11 21.65 10.63
N GLY A 160 14.93 21.33 9.65
CA GLY A 160 16.25 20.70 9.82
C GLY A 160 17.26 21.53 10.59
N ASP A 161 17.07 22.85 10.69
CA ASP A 161 17.93 23.73 11.50
C ASP A 161 17.72 23.55 13.02
N TYR A 162 16.61 22.94 13.41
CA TYR A 162 16.20 22.83 14.82
C TYR A 162 16.22 21.41 15.35
N VAL A 163 15.75 20.45 14.54
CA VAL A 163 15.67 19.04 14.89
C VAL A 163 16.03 18.17 13.68
N ASN A 164 16.35 16.91 13.93
CA ASN A 164 16.51 15.95 12.82
C ASN A 164 15.17 15.80 12.09
N VAL A 165 15.18 15.98 10.78
CA VAL A 165 13.98 15.78 9.95
C VAL A 165 13.54 14.32 10.03
N PRO A 166 12.28 14.06 10.36
CA PRO A 166 11.74 12.69 10.35
C PRO A 166 11.82 12.06 8.96
N LEU A 167 12.11 10.78 8.91
CA LEU A 167 12.30 10.04 7.69
C LEU A 167 11.23 8.97 7.48
N ASN A 168 10.91 8.70 6.23
CA ASN A 168 10.15 7.55 5.77
C ASN A 168 11.04 6.61 4.99
N GLU A 169 10.72 5.32 5.03
CA GLU A 169 11.28 4.29 4.17
C GLU A 169 10.21 3.78 3.21
N VAL A 170 10.61 3.38 2.02
CA VAL A 170 9.72 2.85 0.98
C VAL A 170 10.07 1.40 0.73
N TYR A 171 9.08 0.53 0.91
CA TYR A 171 9.14 -0.88 0.53
C TYR A 171 8.50 -1.06 -0.83
N GLU A 172 9.14 -1.81 -1.72
CA GLU A 172 8.58 -2.19 -3.01
C GLU A 172 8.58 -3.71 -3.14
N ILE A 173 7.40 -4.29 -3.32
CA ILE A 173 7.21 -5.72 -3.52
C ILE A 173 6.44 -5.91 -4.83
N SER A 174 6.96 -6.75 -5.71
CA SER A 174 6.36 -7.06 -7.00
C SER A 174 6.16 -8.56 -7.17
N GLY A 175 5.48 -8.95 -8.24
CA GLY A 175 5.27 -10.35 -8.59
C GLY A 175 4.20 -11.05 -7.76
N LEU A 176 3.27 -10.31 -7.16
CA LEU A 176 2.15 -10.86 -6.40
C LEU A 176 0.99 -11.23 -7.33
N PHE A 177 0.29 -12.33 -7.04
CA PHE A 177 -0.87 -12.79 -7.82
C PHE A 177 -2.19 -12.12 -7.41
N ALA A 178 -2.23 -11.54 -6.21
CA ALA A 178 -3.38 -10.78 -5.73
C ALA A 178 -2.94 -9.55 -4.92
N ALA A 179 -3.81 -8.57 -4.79
CA ALA A 179 -3.59 -7.44 -3.90
C ALA A 179 -3.44 -7.94 -2.45
N PRO A 180 -2.33 -7.65 -1.77
CA PRO A 180 -2.09 -8.15 -0.43
C PRO A 180 -2.82 -7.34 0.63
N GLN A 181 -3.03 -7.95 1.80
CA GLN A 181 -3.35 -7.23 3.02
C GLN A 181 -2.06 -6.61 3.57
N VAL A 182 -2.03 -5.29 3.73
CA VAL A 182 -0.88 -4.56 4.23
C VAL A 182 -1.13 -4.10 5.67
N LYS A 183 -0.21 -4.40 6.57
CA LYS A 183 -0.17 -3.88 7.94
C LYS A 183 1.22 -3.36 8.25
N VAL A 184 1.28 -2.28 9.02
CA VAL A 184 2.54 -1.65 9.42
C VAL A 184 2.54 -1.46 10.93
N TYR A 185 3.68 -1.72 11.55
CA TYR A 185 3.85 -1.65 13.00
C TYR A 185 5.07 -0.81 13.37
N SER A 186 4.91 0.02 14.39
CA SER A 186 6.01 0.66 15.11
C SER A 186 6.12 -0.01 16.48
N GLY A 187 7.16 -0.82 16.69
CA GLY A 187 7.18 -1.74 17.82
C GLY A 187 5.99 -2.70 17.77
N ASP A 188 5.19 -2.74 18.82
CA ASP A 188 3.97 -3.57 18.89
C ASP A 188 2.70 -2.82 18.46
N LYS A 189 2.80 -1.54 18.17
CA LYS A 189 1.67 -0.70 17.78
C LYS A 189 1.42 -0.73 16.28
N GLU A 190 0.22 -1.14 15.88
CA GLU A 190 -0.23 -1.03 14.49
C GLU A 190 -0.44 0.44 14.13
N LEU A 191 0.14 0.87 13.00
CA LEU A 191 0.00 2.22 12.49
C LEU A 191 -1.20 2.34 11.56
N GLU A 192 -1.84 3.50 11.59
CA GLU A 192 -2.83 3.88 10.60
C GLU A 192 -2.21 3.85 9.21
N THR A 193 -2.81 3.08 8.29
CA THR A 193 -2.29 2.87 6.94
C THR A 193 -3.41 3.05 5.94
N GLU A 194 -3.19 3.86 4.93
CA GLU A 194 -4.16 4.16 3.87
C GLU A 194 -3.57 3.86 2.50
N LEU A 195 -4.45 3.47 1.58
CA LEU A 195 -4.09 3.29 0.17
C LEU A 195 -4.30 4.62 -0.57
N GLU A 196 -3.21 5.21 -1.01
CA GLU A 196 -3.19 6.43 -1.82
C GLU A 196 -2.85 6.10 -3.29
N LYS A 197 -2.79 7.11 -4.15
CA LYS A 197 -2.45 6.93 -5.57
C LYS A 197 -1.07 6.33 -5.81
N SER A 198 -0.10 6.64 -4.95
CA SER A 198 1.29 6.18 -5.05
C SER A 198 1.54 4.84 -4.35
N GLY A 199 0.56 4.29 -3.65
CA GLY A 199 0.66 3.08 -2.85
C GLY A 199 0.18 3.28 -1.42
N TYR A 200 0.49 2.34 -0.55
CA TYR A 200 0.14 2.43 0.86
C TYR A 200 1.03 3.43 1.59
N VAL A 201 0.44 4.22 2.47
CA VAL A 201 1.13 5.14 3.35
C VAL A 201 0.74 4.84 4.79
N ALA A 202 1.73 4.55 5.61
CA ALA A 202 1.56 4.42 7.04
C ALA A 202 1.99 5.73 7.71
N TYR A 203 1.16 6.23 8.62
CA TYR A 203 1.39 7.50 9.30
C TYR A 203 2.12 7.29 10.62
N TYR A 204 2.95 8.28 11.00
CA TYR A 204 3.51 8.34 12.34
C TYR A 204 2.38 8.32 13.37
N PRO A 205 2.59 7.64 14.51
CA PRO A 205 1.54 7.55 15.53
C PRO A 205 1.31 8.89 16.22
N GLY A 206 0.11 9.07 16.77
CA GLY A 206 -0.18 10.13 17.72
C GLY A 206 0.37 9.79 19.11
N ASP A 207 0.22 10.74 20.01
CA ASP A 207 0.48 10.62 21.43
C ASP A 207 -0.66 11.32 22.18
N GLU A 208 -1.56 10.56 22.76
CA GLU A 208 -2.77 11.10 23.41
C GLU A 208 -2.44 12.03 24.58
N SER A 209 -1.41 11.71 25.36
CA SER A 209 -0.98 12.53 26.49
C SER A 209 -0.41 13.87 26.03
N LEU A 210 0.42 13.86 25.00
CA LEU A 210 0.98 15.08 24.42
C LEU A 210 -0.11 15.92 23.74
N LEU A 211 -1.04 15.28 23.03
CA LEU A 211 -2.18 15.98 22.42
C LEU A 211 -3.01 16.70 23.47
N GLU A 212 -3.34 16.04 24.58
CA GLU A 212 -4.11 16.64 25.67
C GLU A 212 -3.37 17.83 26.29
N GLU A 213 -2.06 17.69 26.51
CA GLU A 213 -1.21 18.75 27.05
C GLU A 213 -1.11 19.96 26.11
N GLU A 214 -0.92 19.71 24.81
CA GLU A 214 -0.65 20.75 23.80
C GLU A 214 -1.91 21.38 23.18
N THR A 215 -3.06 20.76 23.28
CA THR A 215 -4.31 21.27 22.66
C THR A 215 -4.61 22.72 23.03
N PRO A 216 -4.52 23.17 24.30
CA PRO A 216 -4.73 24.57 24.64
C PRO A 216 -3.75 25.52 23.93
N HIS A 217 -2.49 25.15 23.83
CA HIS A 217 -1.45 25.93 23.16
C HIS A 217 -1.69 26.02 21.64
N ILE A 218 -2.02 24.87 21.02
CA ILE A 218 -2.34 24.79 19.59
C ILE A 218 -3.53 25.69 19.26
N LEU A 219 -4.61 25.63 20.03
CA LEU A 219 -5.81 26.44 19.81
C LEU A 219 -5.56 27.91 20.05
N LEU A 220 -4.76 28.27 21.05
CA LEU A 220 -4.38 29.67 21.32
C LEU A 220 -3.67 30.27 20.09
N ILE A 221 -2.69 29.58 19.52
CA ILE A 221 -1.97 30.04 18.32
C ILE A 221 -2.93 30.20 17.13
N ALA A 222 -3.81 29.22 16.93
CA ALA A 222 -4.78 29.23 15.84
C ALA A 222 -5.81 30.38 15.99
N GLU A 223 -6.29 30.62 17.19
CA GLU A 223 -7.18 31.74 17.49
C GLU A 223 -6.48 33.10 17.29
N ASP A 224 -5.24 33.22 17.72
CA ASP A 224 -4.45 34.47 17.53
C ASP A 224 -4.16 34.71 16.04
N TYR A 225 -3.98 33.64 15.25
CA TYR A 225 -3.91 33.73 13.78
C TYR A 225 -5.20 34.33 13.21
N GLY A 226 -6.36 33.83 13.61
CA GLY A 226 -7.66 34.34 13.17
C GLY A 226 -7.86 35.80 13.56
N LYS A 227 -7.50 36.17 14.79
CA LYS A 227 -7.55 37.58 15.27
C LYS A 227 -6.66 38.49 14.44
N TYR A 228 -5.46 38.03 14.09
CA TYR A 228 -4.57 38.77 13.19
C TYR A 228 -5.21 39.01 11.82
N MET A 229 -5.84 37.99 11.24
CA MET A 229 -6.49 38.10 9.95
C MET A 229 -7.65 39.08 9.86
N ILE A 230 -8.31 39.35 10.98
CA ILE A 230 -9.40 40.35 11.10
C ILE A 230 -8.94 41.65 11.77
N ASN A 231 -7.65 41.88 11.88
CA ASN A 231 -7.03 43.04 12.50
C ASN A 231 -7.42 43.26 13.99
N ARG A 232 -7.57 42.16 14.72
CA ARG A 232 -7.82 42.13 16.19
C ARG A 232 -6.67 41.52 16.98
N GLY A 233 -5.60 41.12 16.30
CA GLY A 233 -4.36 40.59 16.86
C GLY A 233 -3.13 41.28 16.28
N SER A 234 -1.96 40.94 16.80
CA SER A 234 -0.70 41.51 16.33
C SER A 234 0.26 40.47 15.78
N LEU A 235 1.08 40.89 14.80
CA LEU A 235 2.16 40.09 14.29
C LEU A 235 3.19 39.76 15.39
N GLU A 236 3.44 40.66 16.30
CA GLU A 236 4.36 40.48 17.44
C GLU A 236 3.93 39.28 18.31
N THR A 237 2.63 39.21 18.66
CA THR A 237 2.09 38.07 19.38
C THR A 237 2.29 36.75 18.65
N LEU A 238 1.92 36.69 17.38
CA LEU A 238 2.11 35.48 16.56
C LEU A 238 3.58 35.10 16.43
N SER A 239 4.45 36.05 16.15
CA SER A 239 5.89 35.83 16.02
C SER A 239 6.53 35.28 17.30
N SER A 240 5.94 35.53 18.46
CA SER A 240 6.43 34.99 19.74
C SER A 240 6.25 33.49 19.85
N TYR A 241 5.31 32.88 19.12
CA TYR A 241 5.08 31.42 19.06
C TYR A 241 5.91 30.74 18.00
N MET A 242 6.52 31.48 17.07
CA MET A 242 7.06 31.00 15.84
C MET A 242 8.58 31.11 15.74
N ILE A 243 9.17 30.20 15.00
CA ILE A 243 10.58 30.23 14.59
C ILE A 243 10.70 29.86 13.11
N GLY A 244 11.85 30.18 12.52
CA GLY A 244 12.21 29.74 11.15
C GLY A 244 11.17 30.06 10.10
N THR A 245 10.82 29.09 9.30
CA THR A 245 9.93 29.23 8.14
C THR A 245 8.54 29.75 8.53
N ALA A 246 7.97 29.32 9.65
CA ALA A 246 6.68 29.82 10.12
C ALA A 246 6.72 31.32 10.37
N ARG A 247 7.76 31.78 11.03
CA ARG A 247 7.94 33.20 11.35
C ARG A 247 8.14 34.07 10.11
N GLU A 248 8.97 33.60 9.19
CA GLU A 248 9.20 34.27 7.91
C GLU A 248 7.94 34.33 7.06
N TYR A 249 7.23 33.21 6.95
CA TYR A 249 5.98 33.13 6.18
C TYR A 249 4.92 34.06 6.77
N MET A 250 4.76 34.09 8.10
CA MET A 250 3.78 34.92 8.75
C MET A 250 4.04 36.43 8.55
N SER A 251 5.31 36.83 8.50
CA SER A 251 5.67 38.24 8.26
C SER A 251 5.31 38.73 6.85
N ASP A 252 5.13 37.81 5.90
CA ASP A 252 4.73 38.13 4.52
C ASP A 252 3.20 38.10 4.33
N ILE A 253 2.43 37.61 5.31
CA ILE A 253 0.98 37.56 5.23
C ILE A 253 0.40 38.90 5.70
N PRO A 254 -0.36 39.61 4.83
CA PRO A 254 -1.01 40.85 5.25
C PRO A 254 -2.14 40.58 6.24
N ALA A 255 -2.18 41.39 7.29
CA ALA A 255 -3.24 41.35 8.30
C ALA A 255 -4.42 42.12 7.77
N ILE A 256 -5.25 41.61 6.90
CA ILE A 256 -6.51 42.31 6.63
C ILE A 256 -7.38 41.58 5.63
N ASP A 257 -8.62 41.27 6.03
CA ASP A 257 -9.71 41.17 5.09
C ASP A 257 -10.18 42.59 4.73
N VAL A 258 -10.08 42.98 3.47
CA VAL A 258 -10.48 44.28 2.92
C VAL A 258 -11.93 44.65 3.27
N TYR A 259 -12.83 43.68 3.41
CA TYR A 259 -14.23 43.91 3.75
C TYR A 259 -14.45 44.41 5.20
N LEU A 260 -13.48 44.25 6.07
CA LEU A 260 -13.57 44.61 7.46
C LEU A 260 -12.94 45.97 7.78
N ILE A 261 -12.23 46.57 6.80
CA ILE A 261 -11.58 47.86 6.96
C ILE A 261 -12.65 48.95 7.28
N GLY A 262 -12.46 49.66 8.41
CA GLY A 262 -13.35 50.73 8.84
C GLY A 262 -14.69 50.28 9.39
N ARG A 263 -14.96 48.99 9.50
CA ARG A 263 -16.17 48.44 10.10
C ARG A 263 -16.01 48.23 11.62
N THR A 264 -17.09 48.49 12.34
CA THR A 264 -17.23 48.03 13.73
C THR A 264 -17.89 46.68 13.73
N PHE A 265 -17.25 45.66 14.28
CA PHE A 265 -17.73 44.29 14.31
C PHE A 265 -17.39 43.58 15.62
N THR A 266 -18.13 42.53 15.90
CA THR A 266 -17.83 41.51 16.92
C THR A 266 -17.46 40.20 16.27
N TYR A 267 -16.76 39.36 16.98
CA TYR A 267 -16.37 38.04 16.49
C TYR A 267 -16.44 37.00 17.60
N ASP A 268 -16.66 35.76 17.18
CA ASP A 268 -16.54 34.58 18.03
C ASP A 268 -15.95 33.40 17.20
N THR A 269 -15.53 32.36 17.89
CA THR A 269 -15.06 31.14 17.30
C THR A 269 -16.03 29.99 17.57
N ALA A 270 -16.09 29.02 16.65
CA ALA A 270 -16.94 27.85 16.80
C ALA A 270 -16.25 26.63 16.16
N ASP A 271 -16.68 25.42 16.55
CA ASP A 271 -16.29 24.16 15.97
C ASP A 271 -14.77 23.93 15.95
N GLU A 272 -14.08 24.33 17.00
CA GLU A 272 -12.64 24.15 17.15
C GLU A 272 -12.28 22.66 17.26
N SER A 273 -11.33 22.21 16.46
CA SER A 273 -10.83 20.84 16.48
C SER A 273 -9.35 20.75 16.17
N VAL A 274 -8.68 19.82 16.84
CA VAL A 274 -7.32 19.39 16.54
C VAL A 274 -7.39 17.94 16.09
N SER A 275 -6.86 17.64 14.91
CA SER A 275 -6.89 16.32 14.30
C SER A 275 -5.54 15.98 13.66
N ASN A 276 -5.41 14.73 13.20
CA ASN A 276 -4.20 14.26 12.54
C ASN A 276 -2.91 14.57 13.33
N PHE A 277 -2.98 14.39 14.64
CA PHE A 277 -1.83 14.61 15.53
C PHE A 277 -0.81 13.50 15.31
N ARG A 278 0.39 13.87 14.87
CA ARG A 278 1.49 12.95 14.57
C ARG A 278 2.72 13.34 15.36
N LYS A 279 3.19 12.44 16.22
CA LYS A 279 4.44 12.60 16.95
C LYS A 279 5.56 11.92 16.19
N TYR A 280 6.53 12.69 15.72
CA TYR A 280 7.68 12.18 14.97
C TYR A 280 8.85 11.82 15.87
N SER A 281 9.02 12.56 16.95
CA SER A 281 10.05 12.35 17.96
C SER A 281 9.64 13.06 19.26
N ASP A 282 10.47 13.00 20.28
CA ASP A 282 10.24 13.77 21.51
C ASP A 282 10.29 15.29 21.30
N ASP A 283 10.86 15.73 20.17
CA ASP A 283 11.09 17.13 19.84
C ASP A 283 10.31 17.63 18.61
N CYS A 284 9.44 16.83 18.04
CA CYS A 284 8.69 17.20 16.83
C CYS A 284 7.32 16.53 16.75
N TYR A 285 6.29 17.32 16.51
CA TYR A 285 4.97 16.84 16.16
C TYR A 285 4.30 17.74 15.11
N SER A 286 3.28 17.21 14.43
CA SER A 286 2.38 17.98 13.57
C SER A 286 0.93 17.71 13.92
N CYS A 287 0.06 18.63 13.53
CA CYS A 287 -1.39 18.48 13.66
C CYS A 287 -2.13 19.35 12.66
N ASP A 288 -3.40 19.03 12.47
CA ASP A 288 -4.35 19.87 11.76
C ASP A 288 -5.23 20.60 12.78
N VAL A 289 -5.52 21.87 12.49
CA VAL A 289 -6.41 22.70 13.29
C VAL A 289 -7.49 23.28 12.39
N ASP A 290 -8.73 23.11 12.78
CA ASP A 290 -9.87 23.62 12.06
C ASP A 290 -10.82 24.35 13.03
N TYR A 291 -11.33 25.50 12.62
CA TYR A 291 -12.39 26.20 13.32
C TYR A 291 -13.07 27.22 12.43
N LYS A 292 -14.24 27.71 12.89
CA LYS A 292 -14.98 28.78 12.25
C LYS A 292 -14.79 30.08 13.00
N LEU A 293 -14.43 31.13 12.28
CA LEU A 293 -14.35 32.49 12.78
C LEU A 293 -15.58 33.26 12.28
N ASN A 294 -16.53 33.55 13.17
CA ASN A 294 -17.76 34.28 12.88
C ASN A 294 -17.57 35.75 13.16
N VAL A 295 -17.86 36.58 12.17
CA VAL A 295 -17.76 38.03 12.30
C VAL A 295 -19.12 38.66 12.02
N LYS A 296 -19.58 39.53 12.88
CA LYS A 296 -20.87 40.22 12.79
C LYS A 296 -20.71 41.72 12.87
N TRP A 297 -21.41 42.44 12.03
CA TRP A 297 -21.55 43.89 12.06
C TRP A 297 -23.04 44.27 11.93
N SER A 298 -23.37 45.57 12.02
CA SER A 298 -24.76 46.03 12.07
C SER A 298 -25.65 45.58 10.91
N SER A 299 -25.10 45.43 9.72
CA SER A 299 -25.85 45.11 8.48
C SER A 299 -25.56 43.73 7.89
N GLY A 300 -24.76 42.90 8.56
CA GLY A 300 -24.40 41.61 8.02
C GLY A 300 -23.47 40.77 8.88
N SER A 301 -23.08 39.65 8.35
CA SER A 301 -22.14 38.74 8.98
C SER A 301 -21.36 37.95 7.94
N THR A 302 -20.23 37.42 8.32
CA THR A 302 -19.45 36.46 7.51
C THR A 302 -18.81 35.41 8.42
N THR A 303 -18.57 34.24 7.87
CA THR A 303 -17.86 33.16 8.56
C THR A 303 -16.63 32.76 7.74
N TYR A 304 -15.49 32.77 8.40
CA TYR A 304 -14.24 32.26 7.81
C TYR A 304 -13.98 30.85 8.31
N ASP A 305 -13.76 29.93 7.38
CA ASP A 305 -13.30 28.59 7.70
C ASP A 305 -11.77 28.60 7.79
N ILE A 306 -11.25 28.49 9.01
CA ILE A 306 -9.81 28.46 9.27
C ILE A 306 -9.37 27.00 9.31
N ALA A 307 -8.45 26.65 8.43
CA ALA A 307 -7.89 25.32 8.32
C ALA A 307 -6.38 25.39 8.15
N LEU A 308 -5.64 24.91 9.14
CA LEU A 308 -4.19 25.04 9.23
C LEU A 308 -3.57 23.68 9.55
N THR A 309 -2.39 23.43 8.98
CA THR A 309 -1.51 22.32 9.39
C THR A 309 -0.29 22.92 10.05
N TYR A 310 -0.01 22.51 11.28
CA TYR A 310 1.07 23.01 12.12
C TYR A 310 2.16 21.98 12.32
N ILE A 311 3.42 22.42 12.25
CA ILE A 311 4.60 21.64 12.56
C ILE A 311 5.34 22.32 13.71
N PHE A 312 5.40 21.63 14.86
CA PHE A 312 6.05 22.11 16.08
C PHE A 312 7.37 21.42 16.33
N VAL A 313 8.34 22.19 16.80
CA VAL A 313 9.62 21.68 17.29
C VAL A 313 9.87 22.16 18.70
N LYS A 314 10.54 21.33 19.51
CA LYS A 314 10.88 21.68 20.90
C LYS A 314 12.23 22.37 20.94
N GLN A 315 12.24 23.59 21.45
CA GLN A 315 13.44 24.41 21.64
C GLN A 315 13.48 24.90 23.08
N ASP A 316 14.56 24.63 23.80
CA ASP A 316 14.74 25.03 25.22
C ASP A 316 13.53 24.66 26.10
N SER A 317 13.03 23.44 25.93
CA SER A 317 11.85 22.88 26.61
C SER A 317 10.51 23.52 26.25
N GLU A 318 10.46 24.40 25.25
CA GLU A 318 9.24 25.00 24.72
C GLU A 318 8.91 24.49 23.30
N TRP A 319 7.62 24.28 23.07
CA TRP A 319 7.11 23.96 21.75
C TRP A 319 6.93 25.22 20.92
N MET A 320 7.68 25.34 19.82
CA MET A 320 7.65 26.45 18.88
C MET A 320 7.08 26.01 17.54
N LEU A 321 6.21 26.82 16.96
CA LEU A 321 5.71 26.60 15.60
C LEU A 321 6.82 26.91 14.60
N ALA A 322 7.33 25.89 13.92
CA ALA A 322 8.47 25.99 13.00
C ALA A 322 8.06 26.09 11.53
N ASP A 323 6.90 25.53 11.20
CA ASP A 323 6.32 25.63 9.86
C ASP A 323 4.80 25.49 9.95
N PHE A 324 4.09 26.04 8.98
CA PHE A 324 2.66 25.82 8.85
C PHE A 324 2.19 25.97 7.42
N LYS A 325 1.03 25.39 7.16
CA LYS A 325 0.38 25.37 5.87
C LYS A 325 -1.08 25.77 6.02
N ILE A 326 -1.55 26.61 5.13
CA ILE A 326 -2.97 26.97 5.02
C ILE A 326 -3.62 25.99 4.08
N ARG A 327 -4.68 25.31 4.54
CA ARG A 327 -5.42 24.30 3.74
C ARG A 327 -6.66 24.89 3.06
#